data_7b9ecc9ce1565588e20383403dc3f05d
#
_entry.id   7b9ecc9ce1565588e20383403dc3f05d
#
_cell.length_a   1.000
_cell.length_b   1.000
_cell.length_c   1.000
_cell.angle_alpha   90.00
_cell.angle_beta   90.00
_cell.angle_gamma   90.00
#
_symmetry.space_group_name_H-M   'P 1'
#
loop_
_entity.id
_entity.type
_entity.pdbx_description
1 polymer ?
#
loop_
_entity_poly.entity_id
_entity_poly.type
_entity_poly.pdbx_seq_one_letter_code
_entity_poly.pdbx_strand_id
1 'polypeptide(L)'
;MADSKKEWVLKAFKGERVDKVPVGFWYHFLAAEEFGQGLDNPKLFKKNLQGHQKFIKEVDPDFIKLMSDGFFTYPNELIHTNVTSIQELANISSIGENHPWFDQQVQLVKAIKESFTEDIVAIYNIFSPVTYLKWQLSGQVAHGDGIIARFLQEDAQTLKKVLNVIAGDIATLTRKIIAEAGLEGIYLSVQSIQDSNVTSEDYRNYITPSDLTIIEASQQAQGLTVLHICGYEGASNDIKLFKDYPAQVFNWAVGPEGISLAQGRKLFGGKTVLGGFVNTKDGILYKGSKDDIQTEVKKLLQESGTLATVIGADCTIPSDIAAERIAWVKEAVTL
;
A
#
# COMPACT_ATOMS: atom_id res chain seq x y z
N MET A 1 5.98 -22.97 23.40
CA MET A 1 4.66 -22.29 23.39
C MET A 1 4.34 -22.01 21.95
N ALA A 2 3.09 -22.10 21.53
CA ALA A 2 2.71 -21.66 20.17
C ALA A 2 2.92 -20.15 20.05
N ASP A 3 3.32 -19.69 18.86
CA ASP A 3 3.45 -18.26 18.58
C ASP A 3 2.08 -17.55 18.74
N SER A 4 2.09 -16.32 19.22
CA SER A 4 0.91 -15.45 19.12
C SER A 4 0.60 -15.14 17.63
N LYS A 5 -0.62 -14.69 17.32
CA LYS A 5 -0.99 -14.31 15.94
C LYS A 5 -0.02 -13.28 15.36
N LYS A 6 0.37 -12.30 16.15
CA LYS A 6 1.33 -11.27 15.76
C LYS A 6 2.73 -11.84 15.49
N GLU A 7 3.26 -12.64 16.39
CA GLU A 7 4.59 -13.25 16.24
C GLU A 7 4.66 -14.13 14.99
N TRP A 8 3.65 -14.95 14.78
CA TRP A 8 3.54 -15.81 13.61
C TRP A 8 3.54 -15.00 12.30
N VAL A 9 2.73 -13.93 12.20
CA VAL A 9 2.70 -13.09 10.99
C VAL A 9 4.01 -12.36 10.77
N LEU A 10 4.63 -11.81 11.84
CA LEU A 10 5.93 -11.15 11.74
C LEU A 10 7.04 -12.10 11.28
N LYS A 11 7.04 -13.36 11.72
CA LYS A 11 7.95 -14.40 11.20
C LYS A 11 7.75 -14.60 9.69
N ALA A 12 6.51 -14.76 9.24
CA ALA A 12 6.21 -14.91 7.82
C ALA A 12 6.67 -13.70 6.99
N PHE A 13 6.45 -12.48 7.50
CA PHE A 13 6.87 -11.24 6.82
C PHE A 13 8.40 -11.13 6.72
N LYS A 14 9.13 -11.70 7.66
CA LYS A 14 10.61 -11.79 7.63
C LYS A 14 11.14 -12.95 6.78
N GLY A 15 10.26 -13.75 6.19
CA GLY A 15 10.64 -14.93 5.42
C GLY A 15 11.07 -16.11 6.27
N GLU A 16 10.72 -16.13 7.55
CA GLU A 16 10.97 -17.25 8.45
C GLU A 16 9.91 -18.36 8.27
N ARG A 17 10.25 -19.57 8.70
CA ARG A 17 9.33 -20.70 8.61
C ARG A 17 8.18 -20.55 9.59
N VAL A 18 6.97 -20.81 9.10
CA VAL A 18 5.73 -20.78 9.88
C VAL A 18 4.91 -22.06 9.62
N ASP A 19 4.08 -22.43 10.58
CA ASP A 19 3.23 -23.65 10.47
C ASP A 19 2.01 -23.44 9.55
N LYS A 20 1.63 -22.17 9.36
CA LYS A 20 0.49 -21.76 8.53
C LYS A 20 0.85 -20.49 7.77
N VAL A 21 0.51 -20.43 6.48
CA VAL A 21 0.72 -19.26 5.65
C VAL A 21 -0.31 -18.15 6.03
N PRO A 22 0.12 -16.90 6.34
CA PRO A 22 -0.83 -15.83 6.64
C PRO A 22 -1.67 -15.45 5.42
N VAL A 23 -2.89 -14.96 5.71
CA VAL A 23 -3.85 -14.48 4.71
C VAL A 23 -4.21 -13.04 4.99
N GLY A 24 -4.14 -12.16 3.96
CA GLY A 24 -4.50 -10.76 4.08
C GLY A 24 -5.24 -10.22 2.88
N PHE A 25 -6.41 -9.64 3.15
CA PHE A 25 -7.21 -8.92 2.18
C PHE A 25 -7.68 -7.61 2.78
N TRP A 26 -7.99 -6.62 1.95
CA TRP A 26 -8.47 -5.30 2.35
C TRP A 26 -9.34 -4.68 1.26
N TYR A 27 -10.20 -3.77 1.66
CA TYR A 27 -11.03 -2.97 0.75
C TYR A 27 -11.22 -1.55 1.32
N HIS A 28 -11.66 -0.63 0.46
CA HIS A 28 -11.95 0.74 0.85
C HIS A 28 -13.21 0.82 1.73
N PHE A 29 -13.19 1.70 2.72
CA PHE A 29 -14.31 1.96 3.62
C PHE A 29 -15.08 3.23 3.26
N LEU A 30 -14.46 4.09 2.46
CA LEU A 30 -15.10 5.28 1.89
C LEU A 30 -15.43 5.05 0.42
N ALA A 31 -16.42 5.79 -0.09
CA ALA A 31 -16.70 5.82 -1.53
C ALA A 31 -15.62 6.63 -2.27
N ALA A 32 -15.44 6.39 -3.55
CA ALA A 32 -14.37 7.02 -4.33
C ALA A 32 -14.45 8.55 -4.32
N GLU A 33 -15.67 9.11 -4.35
CA GLU A 33 -15.93 10.54 -4.25
C GLU A 33 -15.58 11.16 -2.89
N GLU A 34 -15.39 10.35 -1.85
CA GLU A 34 -15.02 10.78 -0.50
C GLU A 34 -13.50 10.72 -0.26
N PHE A 35 -12.75 10.13 -1.19
CA PHE A 35 -11.30 10.00 -1.03
C PHE A 35 -10.61 11.35 -0.87
N GLY A 36 -9.68 11.43 0.09
CA GLY A 36 -8.88 12.62 0.35
C GLY A 36 -9.60 13.76 1.07
N GLN A 37 -10.91 13.63 1.39
CA GLN A 37 -11.69 14.71 2.01
C GLN A 37 -11.74 14.61 3.56
N GLY A 38 -10.98 13.68 4.16
CA GLY A 38 -11.06 13.38 5.59
C GLY A 38 -10.57 14.51 6.49
N LEU A 39 -9.61 15.33 6.02
CA LEU A 39 -9.07 16.44 6.78
C LEU A 39 -10.16 17.48 7.14
N ASP A 40 -11.03 17.78 6.19
CA ASP A 40 -12.07 18.81 6.31
C ASP A 40 -13.46 18.25 6.67
N ASN A 41 -13.60 16.92 6.70
CA ASN A 41 -14.88 16.27 6.96
C ASN A 41 -14.77 15.21 8.08
N PRO A 42 -15.04 15.60 9.35
CA PRO A 42 -14.96 14.67 10.49
C PRO A 42 -15.90 13.47 10.41
N LYS A 43 -16.97 13.52 9.59
CA LYS A 43 -17.85 12.36 9.39
C LYS A 43 -17.14 11.20 8.71
N LEU A 44 -16.16 11.51 7.84
CA LEU A 44 -15.38 10.49 7.14
C LEU A 44 -14.42 9.74 8.07
N PHE A 45 -13.89 10.41 9.10
CA PHE A 45 -13.15 9.75 10.17
C PHE A 45 -13.99 8.65 10.82
N LYS A 46 -15.21 9.01 11.26
CA LYS A 46 -16.13 8.05 11.90
C LYS A 46 -16.50 6.91 10.95
N LYS A 47 -16.80 7.22 9.68
CA LYS A 47 -17.16 6.22 8.67
C LYS A 47 -16.01 5.23 8.43
N ASN A 48 -14.78 5.74 8.29
CA ASN A 48 -13.58 4.91 8.11
C ASN A 48 -13.34 4.02 9.34
N LEU A 49 -13.41 4.58 10.56
CA LEU A 49 -13.28 3.82 11.80
C LEU A 49 -14.31 2.70 11.89
N GLN A 50 -15.58 2.99 11.65
CA GLN A 50 -16.66 2.00 11.68
C GLN A 50 -16.46 0.90 10.62
N GLY A 51 -15.94 1.26 9.44
CA GLY A 51 -15.60 0.31 8.40
C GLY A 51 -14.54 -0.68 8.87
N HIS A 52 -13.45 -0.19 9.48
CA HIS A 52 -12.43 -1.06 10.06
C HIS A 52 -12.95 -1.95 11.18
N GLN A 53 -13.76 -1.40 12.09
CA GLN A 53 -14.37 -2.15 13.19
C GLN A 53 -15.24 -3.31 12.68
N LYS A 54 -16.05 -3.03 11.65
CA LYS A 54 -16.87 -4.05 11.00
C LYS A 54 -15.99 -5.12 10.34
N PHE A 55 -14.98 -4.71 9.58
CA PHE A 55 -14.04 -5.62 8.91
C PHE A 55 -13.33 -6.55 9.91
N ILE A 56 -12.79 -6.00 10.99
CA ILE A 56 -12.11 -6.78 12.04
C ILE A 56 -13.05 -7.84 12.62
N LYS A 57 -14.29 -7.45 12.93
CA LYS A 57 -15.28 -8.36 13.52
C LYS A 57 -15.75 -9.46 12.57
N GLU A 58 -15.93 -9.14 11.29
CA GLU A 58 -16.53 -10.07 10.31
C GLU A 58 -15.49 -10.97 9.66
N VAL A 59 -14.26 -10.48 9.43
CA VAL A 59 -13.21 -11.19 8.71
C VAL A 59 -12.23 -11.90 9.66
N ASP A 60 -12.05 -11.41 10.89
CA ASP A 60 -11.01 -11.89 11.80
C ASP A 60 -9.66 -12.01 11.10
N PRO A 61 -9.05 -10.90 10.63
CA PRO A 61 -7.89 -10.94 9.76
C PRO A 61 -6.65 -11.48 10.48
N ASP A 62 -5.75 -12.16 9.76
CA ASP A 62 -4.46 -12.61 10.31
C ASP A 62 -3.55 -11.39 10.56
N PHE A 63 -3.58 -10.40 9.66
CA PHE A 63 -3.01 -9.07 9.82
C PHE A 63 -3.92 -8.05 9.11
N ILE A 64 -3.76 -6.77 9.41
CA ILE A 64 -4.63 -5.74 8.85
C ILE A 64 -3.84 -4.62 8.18
N LYS A 65 -4.26 -4.25 6.97
CA LYS A 65 -3.90 -2.99 6.32
C LYS A 65 -4.93 -1.94 6.70
N LEU A 66 -4.49 -0.92 7.44
CA LEU A 66 -5.34 0.21 7.80
C LEU A 66 -5.43 1.17 6.61
N MET A 67 -6.66 1.41 6.14
CA MET A 67 -6.94 2.21 4.96
C MET A 67 -6.98 3.69 5.29
N SER A 68 -6.19 4.47 4.56
CA SER A 68 -6.08 5.93 4.71
C SER A 68 -7.03 6.72 3.80
N ASP A 69 -8.15 6.12 3.40
CA ASP A 69 -9.07 6.61 2.35
C ASP A 69 -9.36 8.12 2.40
N GLY A 70 -9.63 8.66 3.60
CA GLY A 70 -9.88 10.08 3.80
C GLY A 70 -8.64 10.98 3.64
N PHE A 71 -7.45 10.42 3.50
CA PHE A 71 -6.18 11.15 3.50
C PHE A 71 -5.36 10.95 2.21
N PHE A 72 -6.03 10.66 1.09
CA PHE A 72 -5.40 10.53 -0.24
C PHE A 72 -4.94 11.86 -0.84
N THR A 73 -5.26 12.98 -0.20
CA THR A 73 -4.79 14.32 -0.58
C THR A 73 -3.65 14.74 0.35
N TYR A 74 -2.51 15.11 -0.21
CA TYR A 74 -1.42 15.75 0.52
C TYR A 74 -1.71 17.27 0.62
N PRO A 75 -1.84 17.85 1.82
CA PRO A 75 -2.41 19.16 2.02
C PRO A 75 -1.38 20.29 1.82
N ASN A 76 -0.96 20.50 0.57
CA ASN A 76 -0.10 21.61 0.19
C ASN A 76 -0.81 22.49 -0.84
N GLU A 77 -1.03 23.75 -0.52
CA GLU A 77 -1.82 24.69 -1.32
C GLU A 77 -1.24 24.97 -2.73
N LEU A 78 0.06 24.76 -2.92
CA LEU A 78 0.68 24.91 -4.23
C LEU A 78 0.33 23.78 -5.19
N ILE A 79 -0.10 22.62 -4.69
CA ILE A 79 -0.40 21.44 -5.53
C ILE A 79 -1.89 21.43 -5.84
N HIS A 80 -2.27 21.86 -7.03
CA HIS A 80 -3.65 21.91 -7.49
C HIS A 80 -3.74 21.73 -9.02
N THR A 81 -4.93 21.49 -9.54
CA THR A 81 -5.18 21.14 -10.94
C THR A 81 -4.83 22.25 -11.97
N ASN A 82 -4.67 23.48 -11.53
CA ASN A 82 -4.30 24.58 -12.42
C ASN A 82 -2.77 24.73 -12.62
N VAL A 83 -1.95 23.94 -11.93
CA VAL A 83 -0.49 23.95 -12.12
C VAL A 83 -0.16 23.37 -13.50
N THR A 84 0.51 24.16 -14.32
CA THR A 84 0.87 23.82 -15.71
C THR A 84 2.36 23.63 -15.93
N SER A 85 3.19 24.18 -15.04
CA SER A 85 4.66 24.12 -15.08
C SER A 85 5.21 23.70 -13.72
N ILE A 86 6.29 22.90 -13.73
CA ILE A 86 6.98 22.49 -12.49
C ILE A 86 7.58 23.69 -11.77
N GLN A 87 7.87 24.79 -12.46
CA GLN A 87 8.41 26.02 -11.87
C GLN A 87 7.43 26.69 -10.89
N GLU A 88 6.13 26.49 -11.07
CA GLU A 88 5.12 26.99 -10.13
C GLU A 88 5.26 26.31 -8.75
N LEU A 89 5.84 25.10 -8.70
CA LEU A 89 6.11 24.34 -7.48
C LEU A 89 7.54 24.55 -6.95
N ALA A 90 8.39 25.35 -7.59
CA ALA A 90 9.79 25.50 -7.21
C ALA A 90 10.01 26.00 -5.77
N ASN A 91 9.02 26.73 -5.22
CA ASN A 91 9.05 27.27 -3.85
C ASN A 91 8.24 26.43 -2.84
N ILE A 92 7.88 25.20 -3.19
CA ILE A 92 7.17 24.31 -2.27
C ILE A 92 7.98 24.12 -0.97
N SER A 93 7.28 24.13 0.15
CA SER A 93 7.83 23.86 1.48
C SER A 93 7.02 22.78 2.19
N SER A 94 7.61 22.18 3.23
CA SER A 94 6.91 21.27 4.13
C SER A 94 5.63 21.91 4.69
N ILE A 95 4.61 21.08 4.93
CA ILE A 95 3.38 21.50 5.62
C ILE A 95 3.59 21.77 7.11
N GLY A 96 4.78 21.40 7.64
CA GLY A 96 5.16 21.58 9.04
C GLY A 96 4.68 20.45 9.94
N GLU A 97 5.53 20.07 10.91
CA GLU A 97 5.34 18.89 11.78
C GLU A 97 4.06 18.89 12.62
N ASN A 98 3.46 20.08 12.84
CA ASN A 98 2.25 20.26 13.63
C ASN A 98 0.98 20.34 12.76
N HIS A 99 1.08 20.06 11.46
CA HIS A 99 -0.08 20.12 10.59
C HIS A 99 -1.14 19.07 11.00
N PRO A 100 -2.44 19.42 11.06
CA PRO A 100 -3.51 18.52 11.52
C PRO A 100 -3.62 17.21 10.71
N TRP A 101 -3.13 17.20 9.49
CA TRP A 101 -3.09 16.02 8.62
C TRP A 101 -2.33 14.84 9.25
N PHE A 102 -1.27 15.10 10.02
CA PHE A 102 -0.56 14.06 10.74
C PHE A 102 -1.38 13.56 11.94
N ASP A 103 -1.82 14.47 12.79
CA ASP A 103 -2.48 14.12 14.05
C ASP A 103 -3.79 13.39 13.84
N GLN A 104 -4.58 13.80 12.83
CA GLN A 104 -5.83 13.11 12.50
C GLN A 104 -5.60 11.67 12.04
N GLN A 105 -4.56 11.39 11.26
CA GLN A 105 -4.20 10.03 10.86
C GLN A 105 -3.71 9.19 12.04
N VAL A 106 -2.88 9.77 12.92
CA VAL A 106 -2.44 9.09 14.15
C VAL A 106 -3.64 8.77 15.05
N GLN A 107 -4.58 9.71 15.21
CA GLN A 107 -5.80 9.49 16.01
C GLN A 107 -6.69 8.40 15.39
N LEU A 108 -6.86 8.39 14.08
CA LEU A 108 -7.61 7.34 13.39
C LEU A 108 -7.00 5.96 13.65
N VAL A 109 -5.69 5.83 13.49
CA VAL A 109 -4.98 4.59 13.74
C VAL A 109 -5.14 4.12 15.18
N LYS A 110 -4.97 5.02 16.17
CA LYS A 110 -5.18 4.70 17.59
C LYS A 110 -6.60 4.20 17.84
N ALA A 111 -7.60 4.90 17.34
CA ALA A 111 -9.01 4.53 17.51
C ALA A 111 -9.35 3.17 16.86
N ILE A 112 -8.74 2.85 15.71
CA ILE A 112 -8.92 1.53 15.08
C ILE A 112 -8.27 0.45 15.96
N LYS A 113 -7.07 0.68 16.48
CA LYS A 113 -6.36 -0.30 17.36
C LYS A 113 -7.13 -0.60 18.64
N GLU A 114 -7.86 0.36 19.19
CA GLU A 114 -8.75 0.11 20.35
C GLU A 114 -9.86 -0.91 20.06
N SER A 115 -10.12 -1.20 18.79
CA SER A 115 -11.10 -2.20 18.36
C SER A 115 -10.51 -3.62 18.24
N PHE A 116 -9.20 -3.78 18.42
CA PHE A 116 -8.54 -5.08 18.32
C PHE A 116 -8.90 -5.94 19.54
N THR A 117 -9.33 -7.16 19.30
CA THR A 117 -9.62 -8.15 20.34
C THR A 117 -8.40 -8.98 20.73
N GLU A 118 -7.35 -8.92 19.92
CA GLU A 118 -6.09 -9.60 20.12
C GLU A 118 -4.95 -8.77 19.48
N ASP A 119 -3.71 -9.09 19.83
CA ASP A 119 -2.54 -8.42 19.25
C ASP A 119 -2.26 -8.97 17.84
N ILE A 120 -2.54 -8.17 16.82
CA ILE A 120 -2.35 -8.49 15.41
C ILE A 120 -1.39 -7.49 14.75
N VAL A 121 -0.70 -7.91 13.71
CA VAL A 121 0.12 -7.02 12.88
C VAL A 121 -0.78 -6.04 12.14
N ALA A 122 -0.50 -4.76 12.29
CA ALA A 122 -1.19 -3.70 11.57
C ALA A 122 -0.20 -2.80 10.82
N ILE A 123 -0.50 -2.53 9.55
CA ILE A 123 0.30 -1.69 8.66
C ILE A 123 -0.56 -0.58 8.07
N TYR A 124 -0.01 0.63 7.93
CA TYR A 124 -0.77 1.78 7.45
C TYR A 124 -0.55 2.05 5.97
N ASN A 125 -1.64 2.31 5.24
CA ASN A 125 -1.59 2.63 3.81
C ASN A 125 -1.00 4.02 3.58
N ILE A 126 0.08 4.08 2.80
CA ILE A 126 0.75 5.31 2.38
C ILE A 126 1.04 5.21 0.88
N PHE A 127 0.91 6.32 0.16
CA PHE A 127 1.31 6.40 -1.25
C PHE A 127 2.69 7.03 -1.39
N SER A 128 3.35 6.73 -2.51
CA SER A 128 4.61 7.39 -2.86
C SER A 128 4.40 8.89 -3.14
N PRO A 129 5.43 9.72 -2.97
CA PRO A 129 5.33 11.16 -3.20
C PRO A 129 4.85 11.51 -4.62
N VAL A 130 5.35 10.80 -5.62
CA VAL A 130 4.92 11.02 -7.01
C VAL A 130 3.46 10.64 -7.23
N THR A 131 2.95 9.66 -6.50
CA THR A 131 1.53 9.26 -6.58
C THR A 131 0.62 10.34 -6.01
N TYR A 132 0.93 10.90 -4.83
CA TYR A 132 0.20 12.05 -4.30
C TYR A 132 0.24 13.24 -5.26
N LEU A 133 1.42 13.58 -5.77
CA LEU A 133 1.60 14.71 -6.68
C LEU A 133 0.76 14.55 -7.95
N LYS A 134 0.89 13.42 -8.66
CA LYS A 134 0.19 13.23 -9.94
C LYS A 134 -1.34 13.21 -9.79
N TRP A 135 -1.87 12.64 -8.72
CA TRP A 135 -3.31 12.60 -8.49
C TRP A 135 -3.88 13.98 -8.21
N GLN A 136 -3.22 14.78 -7.38
CA GLN A 136 -3.68 16.14 -7.10
C GLN A 136 -3.59 17.05 -8.32
N LEU A 137 -2.51 16.95 -9.09
CA LEU A 137 -2.35 17.74 -10.32
C LEU A 137 -3.39 17.37 -11.39
N SER A 138 -3.76 16.11 -11.50
CA SER A 138 -4.78 15.67 -12.45
C SER A 138 -6.22 15.87 -11.95
N GLY A 139 -6.42 16.03 -10.65
CA GLY A 139 -7.73 16.04 -10.00
C GLY A 139 -8.42 14.68 -9.99
N GLN A 140 -7.72 13.61 -10.38
CA GLN A 140 -8.27 12.25 -10.50
C GLN A 140 -7.28 11.26 -9.91
N VAL A 141 -7.79 10.43 -8.98
CA VAL A 141 -7.03 9.29 -8.49
C VAL A 141 -6.63 8.43 -9.69
N ALA A 142 -5.33 8.10 -9.72
CA ALA A 142 -4.76 7.19 -10.69
C ALA A 142 -4.45 7.76 -12.09
N HIS A 143 -4.56 9.04 -12.26
CA HIS A 143 -4.15 9.75 -13.46
C HIS A 143 -2.94 10.65 -13.18
N GLY A 144 -2.45 11.33 -14.22
CA GLY A 144 -1.40 12.36 -14.10
C GLY A 144 -0.01 11.94 -14.55
N ASP A 145 0.18 10.73 -15.11
CA ASP A 145 1.49 10.27 -15.59
C ASP A 145 2.10 11.20 -16.64
N GLY A 146 1.31 11.66 -17.62
CA GLY A 146 1.76 12.63 -18.63
C GLY A 146 2.14 14.00 -18.05
N ILE A 147 1.59 14.37 -16.88
CA ILE A 147 2.00 15.60 -16.18
C ILE A 147 3.41 15.42 -15.60
N ILE A 148 3.67 14.28 -14.96
CA ILE A 148 5.00 13.96 -14.43
C ILE A 148 6.04 13.85 -15.54
N ALA A 149 5.69 13.20 -16.66
CA ALA A 149 6.57 13.11 -17.82
C ALA A 149 6.96 14.50 -18.36
N ARG A 150 5.99 15.40 -18.50
CA ARG A 150 6.24 16.79 -18.91
C ARG A 150 7.12 17.52 -17.91
N PHE A 151 6.88 17.40 -16.60
CA PHE A 151 7.67 18.05 -15.55
C PHE A 151 9.11 17.53 -15.52
N LEU A 152 9.34 16.26 -15.77
CA LEU A 152 10.69 15.70 -15.93
C LEU A 152 11.41 16.32 -17.10
N GLN A 153 10.73 16.54 -18.24
CA GLN A 153 11.33 17.17 -19.42
C GLN A 153 11.60 18.66 -19.23
N GLU A 154 10.72 19.35 -18.49
CA GLU A 154 10.85 20.78 -18.22
C GLU A 154 11.99 21.09 -17.25
N ASP A 155 12.02 20.45 -16.08
CA ASP A 155 13.08 20.59 -15.07
C ASP A 155 13.02 19.42 -14.06
N ALA A 156 13.77 18.36 -14.36
CA ALA A 156 13.85 17.19 -13.54
C ALA A 156 14.41 17.44 -12.13
N GLN A 157 15.29 18.45 -11.97
CA GLN A 157 15.86 18.79 -10.67
C GLN A 157 14.82 19.48 -9.76
N THR A 158 14.02 20.36 -10.33
CA THR A 158 12.91 20.97 -9.59
C THR A 158 11.87 19.93 -9.22
N LEU A 159 11.51 18.98 -10.12
CA LEU A 159 10.62 17.87 -9.77
C LEU A 159 11.18 17.04 -8.61
N LYS A 160 12.47 16.67 -8.67
CA LYS A 160 13.13 15.92 -7.59
C LYS A 160 13.05 16.67 -6.25
N LYS A 161 13.27 18.01 -6.26
CA LYS A 161 13.12 18.85 -5.07
C LYS A 161 11.70 18.81 -4.51
N VAL A 162 10.70 18.93 -5.38
CA VAL A 162 9.27 18.85 -5.00
C VAL A 162 8.96 17.51 -4.34
N LEU A 163 9.36 16.40 -4.97
CA LEU A 163 9.15 15.05 -4.44
C LEU A 163 9.85 14.85 -3.09
N ASN A 164 11.05 15.40 -2.90
CA ASN A 164 11.78 15.30 -1.64
C ASN A 164 11.08 16.06 -0.50
N VAL A 165 10.45 17.21 -0.78
CA VAL A 165 9.66 17.96 0.22
C VAL A 165 8.46 17.11 0.67
N ILE A 166 7.71 16.56 -0.29
CA ILE A 166 6.57 15.68 -0.01
C ILE A 166 7.04 14.43 0.77
N ALA A 167 8.16 13.82 0.35
CA ALA A 167 8.74 12.66 1.01
C ALA A 167 9.13 12.94 2.46
N GLY A 168 9.65 14.12 2.78
CA GLY A 168 9.99 14.54 4.13
C GLY A 168 8.77 14.55 5.06
N ASP A 169 7.66 15.06 4.57
CA ASP A 169 6.40 15.08 5.33
C ASP A 169 5.80 13.68 5.48
N ILE A 170 5.82 12.87 4.43
CA ILE A 170 5.35 11.47 4.51
C ILE A 170 6.26 10.64 5.44
N ALA A 171 7.57 10.90 5.45
CA ALA A 171 8.50 10.29 6.39
C ALA A 171 8.17 10.68 7.84
N THR A 172 7.75 11.92 8.08
CA THR A 172 7.25 12.37 9.39
C THR A 172 5.98 11.64 9.78
N LEU A 173 5.00 11.52 8.87
CA LEU A 173 3.81 10.70 9.09
C LEU A 173 4.18 9.24 9.43
N THR A 174 5.08 8.65 8.66
CA THR A 174 5.55 7.26 8.85
C THR A 174 6.10 7.05 10.26
N ARG A 175 6.99 7.95 10.72
CA ARG A 175 7.54 7.88 12.09
C ARG A 175 6.44 8.02 13.15
N LYS A 176 5.51 8.96 12.99
CA LYS A 176 4.40 9.16 13.94
C LYS A 176 3.47 7.93 13.99
N ILE A 177 3.11 7.35 12.87
CA ILE A 177 2.27 6.15 12.79
C ILE A 177 2.93 4.95 13.49
N ILE A 178 4.23 4.75 13.31
CA ILE A 178 4.95 3.64 13.94
C ILE A 178 5.20 3.94 15.42
N ALA A 179 5.80 5.08 15.76
CA ALA A 179 6.25 5.36 17.12
C ALA A 179 5.11 5.80 18.06
N GLU A 180 4.17 6.63 17.59
CA GLU A 180 3.13 7.20 18.46
C GLU A 180 1.83 6.38 18.45
N ALA A 181 1.46 5.81 17.30
CA ALA A 181 0.28 4.95 17.19
C ALA A 181 0.62 3.45 17.38
N GLY A 182 1.91 3.09 17.40
CA GLY A 182 2.38 1.75 17.72
C GLY A 182 2.04 0.72 16.67
N LEU A 183 2.14 1.06 15.37
CA LEU A 183 2.00 0.10 14.28
C LEU A 183 3.31 -0.63 13.98
N GLU A 184 3.19 -1.81 13.40
CA GLU A 184 4.32 -2.63 12.99
C GLU A 184 4.99 -2.13 11.71
N GLY A 185 4.34 -1.24 10.96
CA GLY A 185 4.94 -0.68 9.75
C GLY A 185 3.94 -0.01 8.81
N ILE A 186 4.36 0.10 7.56
CA ILE A 186 3.62 0.76 6.49
C ILE A 186 3.38 -0.17 5.29
N TYR A 187 2.32 0.13 4.54
CA TYR A 187 2.05 -0.39 3.22
C TYR A 187 2.26 0.76 2.23
N LEU A 188 3.45 0.81 1.63
CA LEU A 188 3.83 1.86 0.69
C LEU A 188 3.42 1.45 -0.73
N SER A 189 2.49 2.21 -1.31
CA SER A 189 2.02 2.00 -2.67
C SER A 189 2.82 2.86 -3.64
N VAL A 190 3.49 2.21 -4.60
CA VAL A 190 4.28 2.80 -5.66
C VAL A 190 3.74 2.42 -7.04
N GLN A 191 4.08 3.18 -8.07
CA GLN A 191 3.77 2.90 -9.47
C GLN A 191 4.93 3.39 -10.34
N SER A 192 5.23 2.70 -11.43
CA SER A 192 6.01 3.33 -12.50
C SER A 192 5.17 4.38 -13.22
N ILE A 193 5.82 5.36 -13.84
CA ILE A 193 5.12 6.37 -14.64
C ILE A 193 4.76 5.76 -15.98
N GLN A 194 3.47 5.74 -16.31
CA GLN A 194 2.91 5.15 -17.54
C GLN A 194 2.99 6.14 -18.71
N ASP A 195 4.22 6.56 -19.03
CA ASP A 195 4.51 7.44 -20.15
C ASP A 195 5.83 7.04 -20.80
N SER A 196 5.82 6.87 -22.12
CA SER A 196 7.00 6.43 -22.88
C SER A 196 8.18 7.41 -22.86
N ASN A 197 7.95 8.66 -22.48
CA ASN A 197 9.00 9.66 -22.33
C ASN A 197 9.73 9.59 -20.98
N VAL A 198 9.29 8.72 -20.07
CA VAL A 198 9.96 8.52 -18.78
C VAL A 198 10.75 7.23 -18.82
N THR A 199 12.07 7.34 -18.84
CA THR A 199 12.95 6.17 -18.85
C THR A 199 13.10 5.57 -17.45
N SER A 200 13.53 4.31 -17.38
CA SER A 200 13.87 3.67 -16.10
C SER A 200 15.02 4.41 -15.39
N GLU A 201 15.90 5.10 -16.14
CA GLU A 201 16.96 5.93 -15.56
C GLU A 201 16.42 7.20 -14.94
N ASP A 202 15.47 7.88 -15.60
CA ASP A 202 14.78 9.05 -15.04
C ASP A 202 14.06 8.71 -13.74
N TYR A 203 13.33 7.59 -13.74
CA TYR A 203 12.63 7.12 -12.52
C TYR A 203 13.63 6.92 -11.37
N ARG A 204 14.75 6.20 -11.61
CA ARG A 204 15.76 5.96 -10.58
C ARG A 204 16.45 7.22 -10.09
N ASN A 205 16.72 8.18 -10.97
CA ASN A 205 17.47 9.39 -10.61
C ASN A 205 16.60 10.44 -9.90
N TYR A 206 15.33 10.54 -10.26
CA TYR A 206 14.47 11.65 -9.86
C TYR A 206 13.29 11.27 -8.97
N ILE A 207 12.77 10.03 -9.07
CA ILE A 207 11.59 9.58 -8.32
C ILE A 207 11.97 8.64 -7.18
N THR A 208 12.73 7.57 -7.45
CA THR A 208 13.17 6.57 -6.46
C THR A 208 13.71 7.18 -5.15
N PRO A 209 14.54 8.26 -5.15
CA PRO A 209 15.05 8.82 -3.90
C PRO A 209 13.96 9.23 -2.91
N SER A 210 12.85 9.74 -3.41
CA SER A 210 11.71 10.14 -2.56
C SER A 210 11.00 8.95 -1.92
N ASP A 211 10.86 7.83 -2.62
CA ASP A 211 10.30 6.59 -2.08
C ASP A 211 11.21 6.00 -0.99
N LEU A 212 12.52 5.98 -1.25
CA LEU A 212 13.52 5.46 -0.32
C LEU A 212 13.56 6.25 1.00
N THR A 213 13.32 7.56 0.97
CA THR A 213 13.22 8.40 2.17
C THR A 213 12.12 7.90 3.12
N ILE A 214 10.98 7.44 2.58
CA ILE A 214 9.87 6.92 3.38
C ILE A 214 10.21 5.55 3.97
N ILE A 215 10.81 4.66 3.17
CA ILE A 215 11.23 3.33 3.63
C ILE A 215 12.30 3.45 4.72
N GLU A 216 13.24 4.36 4.55
CA GLU A 216 14.26 4.66 5.57
C GLU A 216 13.63 5.16 6.88
N ALA A 217 12.65 6.06 6.80
CA ALA A 217 11.93 6.54 7.97
C ALA A 217 11.18 5.41 8.70
N SER A 218 10.60 4.45 7.97
CA SER A 218 10.00 3.24 8.54
C SER A 218 11.05 2.40 9.28
N GLN A 219 12.21 2.16 8.67
CA GLN A 219 13.30 1.38 9.27
C GLN A 219 13.88 2.06 10.51
N GLN A 220 14.10 3.38 10.47
CA GLN A 220 14.58 4.16 11.62
C GLN A 220 13.61 4.10 12.81
N ALA A 221 12.31 4.04 12.53
CA ALA A 221 11.27 3.84 13.53
C ALA A 221 11.07 2.35 13.94
N GLN A 222 11.95 1.45 13.47
CA GLN A 222 11.88 0.00 13.70
C GLN A 222 10.63 -0.67 13.10
N GLY A 223 10.02 -0.02 12.11
CA GLY A 223 8.87 -0.55 11.36
C GLY A 223 9.31 -1.38 10.16
N LEU A 224 8.38 -2.20 9.69
CA LEU A 224 8.51 -2.92 8.43
C LEU A 224 7.82 -2.18 7.28
N THR A 225 8.21 -2.52 6.05
CA THR A 225 7.56 -2.00 4.85
C THR A 225 7.04 -3.14 4.00
N VAL A 226 5.75 -3.12 3.70
CA VAL A 226 5.14 -3.85 2.59
C VAL A 226 5.13 -2.90 1.40
N LEU A 227 5.86 -3.23 0.34
CA LEU A 227 5.88 -2.46 -0.89
C LEU A 227 4.83 -3.01 -1.85
N HIS A 228 3.87 -2.18 -2.21
CA HIS A 228 2.86 -2.50 -3.21
C HIS A 228 3.16 -1.80 -4.53
N ILE A 229 3.43 -2.59 -5.57
CA ILE A 229 3.59 -2.09 -6.93
C ILE A 229 2.21 -2.15 -7.57
N CYS A 230 1.53 -1.01 -7.64
CA CYS A 230 0.11 -0.94 -7.98
C CYS A 230 -0.11 -1.10 -9.49
N GLY A 231 -0.76 -2.21 -9.89
CA GLY A 231 -1.21 -2.47 -11.25
C GLY A 231 -2.60 -1.88 -11.51
N TYR A 232 -2.71 -0.62 -11.32
CA TYR A 232 -3.89 0.18 -11.32
C TYR A 232 -4.59 0.18 -12.70
N GLU A 233 -5.92 -0.03 -12.70
CA GLU A 233 -6.73 -0.23 -13.93
C GLU A 233 -6.17 -1.26 -14.92
N GLY A 234 -5.41 -2.26 -14.43
CA GLY A 234 -4.79 -3.27 -15.29
C GLY A 234 -3.53 -2.80 -16.02
N ALA A 235 -3.02 -1.61 -15.71
CA ALA A 235 -1.73 -1.17 -16.22
C ALA A 235 -0.58 -2.01 -15.63
N SER A 236 0.39 -2.35 -16.46
CA SER A 236 1.62 -3.00 -16.02
C SER A 236 2.69 -1.97 -15.70
N ASN A 237 3.52 -2.29 -14.71
CA ASN A 237 4.65 -1.48 -14.29
C ASN A 237 5.98 -2.02 -14.89
N ASP A 238 7.02 -1.18 -14.92
CA ASP A 238 8.38 -1.71 -14.94
C ASP A 238 8.74 -2.20 -13.52
N ILE A 239 8.30 -3.40 -13.18
CA ILE A 239 8.46 -3.99 -11.84
C ILE A 239 9.93 -4.11 -11.42
N LYS A 240 10.87 -4.12 -12.39
CA LYS A 240 12.31 -4.18 -12.14
C LYS A 240 12.86 -2.90 -11.53
N LEU A 241 12.16 -1.77 -11.65
CA LEU A 241 12.52 -0.52 -10.97
C LEU A 241 12.59 -0.69 -9.45
N PHE A 242 11.77 -1.57 -8.91
CA PHE A 242 11.57 -1.73 -7.47
C PHE A 242 12.37 -2.90 -6.86
N LYS A 243 13.16 -3.64 -7.66
CA LYS A 243 13.84 -4.86 -7.20
C LYS A 243 14.81 -4.65 -6.03
N ASP A 244 15.41 -3.47 -5.96
CA ASP A 244 16.42 -3.12 -4.97
C ASP A 244 15.85 -2.29 -3.81
N TYR A 245 14.52 -2.08 -3.75
CA TYR A 245 13.89 -1.39 -2.63
C TYR A 245 14.03 -2.22 -1.36
N PRO A 246 14.44 -1.62 -0.22
CA PRO A 246 14.72 -2.36 1.01
C PRO A 246 13.44 -2.66 1.82
N ALA A 247 12.41 -3.18 1.15
CA ALA A 247 11.17 -3.64 1.77
C ALA A 247 11.28 -5.09 2.25
N GLN A 248 10.47 -5.48 3.23
CA GLN A 248 10.39 -6.84 3.73
C GLN A 248 9.45 -7.72 2.93
N VAL A 249 8.34 -7.14 2.47
CA VAL A 249 7.28 -7.84 1.73
C VAL A 249 6.98 -7.08 0.45
N PHE A 250 6.75 -7.81 -0.65
CA PHE A 250 6.40 -7.25 -1.95
C PHE A 250 5.03 -7.76 -2.40
N ASN A 251 4.19 -6.86 -2.90
CA ASN A 251 2.87 -7.14 -3.45
C ASN A 251 2.72 -6.46 -4.82
N TRP A 252 2.14 -7.14 -5.78
CA TRP A 252 1.89 -6.64 -7.14
C TRP A 252 0.72 -7.38 -7.79
N ALA A 253 0.23 -6.88 -8.92
CA ALA A 253 -0.81 -7.51 -9.72
C ALA A 253 -0.21 -8.63 -10.59
N VAL A 254 -0.35 -9.88 -10.17
CA VAL A 254 0.28 -11.06 -10.80
C VAL A 254 -0.09 -11.18 -12.29
N GLY A 255 -1.39 -11.03 -12.62
CA GLY A 255 -1.86 -11.14 -13.99
C GLY A 255 -1.36 -10.02 -14.91
N PRO A 256 -1.62 -8.74 -14.62
CA PRO A 256 -1.16 -7.60 -15.41
C PRO A 256 0.36 -7.54 -15.60
N GLU A 257 1.13 -7.86 -14.54
CA GLU A 257 2.60 -7.86 -14.61
C GLU A 257 3.17 -9.11 -15.30
N GLY A 258 2.38 -10.18 -15.45
CA GLY A 258 2.84 -11.45 -16.03
C GLY A 258 3.92 -12.15 -15.20
N ILE A 259 4.00 -11.88 -13.90
CA ILE A 259 5.03 -12.38 -12.99
C ILE A 259 4.36 -13.09 -11.83
N SER A 260 4.53 -14.43 -11.73
CA SER A 260 3.99 -15.23 -10.62
C SER A 260 4.66 -14.88 -9.28
N LEU A 261 4.04 -15.28 -8.16
CA LEU A 261 4.63 -15.08 -6.83
C LEU A 261 6.03 -15.71 -6.72
N ALA A 262 6.22 -16.91 -7.28
CA ALA A 262 7.53 -17.58 -7.30
C ALA A 262 8.58 -16.82 -8.11
N GLN A 263 8.20 -16.26 -9.26
CA GLN A 263 9.09 -15.45 -10.10
C GLN A 263 9.44 -14.12 -9.43
N GLY A 264 8.44 -13.44 -8.84
CA GLY A 264 8.64 -12.19 -8.10
C GLY A 264 9.55 -12.38 -6.89
N ARG A 265 9.39 -13.47 -6.12
CA ARG A 265 10.31 -13.76 -5.02
C ARG A 265 11.76 -13.87 -5.48
N LYS A 266 12.04 -14.48 -6.63
CA LYS A 266 13.39 -14.52 -7.21
C LYS A 266 13.85 -13.12 -7.61
N LEU A 267 12.98 -12.32 -8.24
CA LEU A 267 13.27 -10.95 -8.64
C LEU A 267 13.64 -10.06 -7.44
N PHE A 268 12.93 -10.21 -6.33
CA PHE A 268 13.13 -9.43 -5.09
C PHE A 268 14.11 -10.10 -4.11
N GLY A 269 15.03 -10.93 -4.59
CA GLY A 269 16.13 -11.46 -3.78
C GLY A 269 15.70 -12.39 -2.64
N GLY A 270 14.61 -13.14 -2.79
CA GLY A 270 14.11 -14.07 -1.79
C GLY A 270 13.21 -13.44 -0.72
N LYS A 271 12.87 -12.17 -0.84
CA LYS A 271 11.95 -11.47 0.08
C LYS A 271 10.55 -12.10 0.06
N THR A 272 9.80 -11.85 1.13
CA THR A 272 8.41 -12.33 1.24
C THR A 272 7.52 -11.69 0.17
N VAL A 273 6.69 -12.52 -0.45
CA VAL A 273 5.72 -12.10 -1.46
C VAL A 273 4.31 -12.23 -0.93
N LEU A 274 3.47 -11.27 -1.25
CA LEU A 274 2.08 -11.18 -0.84
C LEU A 274 1.20 -11.05 -2.09
N GLY A 275 0.16 -11.86 -2.23
CA GLY A 275 -0.76 -11.73 -3.36
C GLY A 275 -1.32 -13.07 -3.84
N GLY A 276 -1.61 -13.13 -5.13
CA GLY A 276 -2.02 -14.33 -5.86
C GLY A 276 -3.46 -14.32 -6.35
N PHE A 277 -4.38 -13.65 -5.65
CA PHE A 277 -5.76 -13.54 -6.10
C PHE A 277 -6.01 -12.27 -6.92
N VAL A 278 -6.68 -12.42 -8.04
CA VAL A 278 -7.22 -11.29 -8.82
C VAL A 278 -8.20 -10.50 -7.94
N ASN A 279 -7.99 -9.20 -7.86
CA ASN A 279 -8.71 -8.30 -6.96
C ASN A 279 -10.03 -7.73 -7.52
N THR A 280 -10.47 -8.15 -8.69
CA THR A 280 -11.72 -7.67 -9.33
C THR A 280 -12.89 -8.62 -9.11
N LYS A 281 -14.11 -8.14 -9.43
CA LYS A 281 -15.33 -8.97 -9.39
C LYS A 281 -15.30 -10.15 -10.36
N ASP A 282 -14.39 -10.15 -11.34
CA ASP A 282 -14.19 -11.27 -12.25
C ASP A 282 -13.29 -12.37 -11.72
N GLY A 283 -12.54 -12.09 -10.62
CA GLY A 283 -11.65 -13.05 -9.98
C GLY A 283 -12.37 -14.19 -9.26
N ILE A 284 -11.67 -15.32 -9.12
CA ILE A 284 -12.16 -16.51 -8.39
C ILE A 284 -12.53 -16.18 -6.96
N LEU A 285 -11.78 -15.28 -6.30
CA LEU A 285 -12.08 -14.86 -4.93
C LEU A 285 -13.50 -14.29 -4.81
N TYR A 286 -13.98 -13.53 -5.80
CA TYR A 286 -15.28 -12.89 -5.75
C TYR A 286 -16.42 -13.81 -6.23
N LYS A 287 -16.26 -14.54 -7.33
CA LYS A 287 -17.34 -15.30 -7.96
C LYS A 287 -17.22 -16.82 -7.88
N GLY A 288 -16.05 -17.36 -7.53
CA GLY A 288 -15.82 -18.79 -7.44
C GLY A 288 -16.61 -19.45 -6.30
N SER A 289 -16.81 -20.75 -6.38
CA SER A 289 -17.29 -21.58 -5.26
C SER A 289 -16.22 -21.72 -4.18
N LYS A 290 -16.57 -22.29 -3.03
CA LYS A 290 -15.59 -22.63 -1.99
C LYS A 290 -14.50 -23.56 -2.54
N ASP A 291 -14.86 -24.57 -3.31
CA ASP A 291 -13.92 -25.53 -3.89
C ASP A 291 -12.99 -24.86 -4.91
N ASP A 292 -13.49 -23.92 -5.72
CA ASP A 292 -12.65 -23.14 -6.65
C ASP A 292 -11.61 -22.31 -5.89
N ILE A 293 -12.02 -21.59 -4.84
CA ILE A 293 -11.14 -20.79 -4.00
C ILE A 293 -10.08 -21.65 -3.32
N GLN A 294 -10.47 -22.78 -2.73
CA GLN A 294 -9.53 -23.69 -2.06
C GLN A 294 -8.57 -24.36 -3.03
N THR A 295 -9.03 -24.65 -4.24
CA THR A 295 -8.18 -25.18 -5.31
C THR A 295 -7.14 -24.15 -5.75
N GLU A 296 -7.54 -22.88 -5.92
CA GLU A 296 -6.59 -21.81 -6.27
C GLU A 296 -5.55 -21.59 -5.16
N VAL A 297 -5.93 -21.62 -3.88
CA VAL A 297 -4.96 -21.55 -2.76
C VAL A 297 -3.93 -22.67 -2.86
N LYS A 298 -4.37 -23.90 -3.07
CA LYS A 298 -3.45 -25.05 -3.19
C LYS A 298 -2.50 -24.89 -4.36
N LYS A 299 -2.98 -24.42 -5.51
CA LYS A 299 -2.17 -24.13 -6.69
C LYS A 299 -1.13 -23.03 -6.39
N LEU A 300 -1.53 -21.92 -5.80
CA LEU A 300 -0.62 -20.83 -5.41
C LEU A 300 0.48 -21.33 -4.48
N LEU A 301 0.15 -22.14 -3.48
CA LEU A 301 1.13 -22.71 -2.55
C LEU A 301 2.03 -23.77 -3.19
N GLN A 302 1.53 -24.54 -4.15
CA GLN A 302 2.35 -25.48 -4.94
C GLN A 302 3.38 -24.74 -5.80
N GLU A 303 3.00 -23.62 -6.40
CA GLU A 303 3.86 -22.82 -7.26
C GLU A 303 4.88 -21.99 -6.47
N SER A 304 4.43 -21.32 -5.40
CA SER A 304 5.26 -20.40 -4.63
C SER A 304 5.94 -21.03 -3.42
N GLY A 305 5.47 -22.19 -2.94
CA GLY A 305 5.86 -22.74 -1.65
C GLY A 305 5.24 -21.95 -0.49
N THR A 306 5.50 -22.41 0.73
CA THR A 306 4.96 -21.81 1.97
C THR A 306 5.93 -20.85 2.65
N LEU A 307 7.23 -20.95 2.36
CA LEU A 307 8.25 -20.09 2.92
C LEU A 307 8.26 -18.73 2.19
N ALA A 308 8.30 -17.64 2.95
CA ALA A 308 8.30 -16.29 2.43
C ALA A 308 7.11 -16.03 1.47
N THR A 309 5.94 -16.54 1.82
CA THR A 309 4.69 -16.40 1.06
C THR A 309 3.57 -15.98 1.98
N VAL A 310 2.75 -15.04 1.54
CA VAL A 310 1.51 -14.58 2.17
C VAL A 310 0.43 -14.60 1.10
N ILE A 311 -0.70 -15.21 1.37
CA ILE A 311 -1.82 -15.23 0.42
C ILE A 311 -2.65 -13.97 0.57
N GLY A 312 -2.91 -13.31 -0.55
CA GLY A 312 -3.70 -12.09 -0.61
C GLY A 312 -4.18 -11.81 -2.03
N ALA A 313 -4.56 -10.58 -2.30
CA ALA A 313 -4.96 -10.14 -3.63
C ALA A 313 -3.91 -9.23 -4.28
N ASP A 314 -4.04 -9.06 -5.59
CA ASP A 314 -3.21 -8.18 -6.41
C ASP A 314 -3.25 -6.72 -5.93
N CYS A 315 -4.41 -6.28 -5.43
CA CYS A 315 -4.65 -4.97 -4.87
C CYS A 315 -5.89 -5.02 -3.94
N THR A 316 -6.52 -3.88 -3.68
CA THR A 316 -7.77 -3.72 -2.95
C THR A 316 -8.90 -4.52 -3.62
N ILE A 317 -9.60 -5.35 -2.85
CA ILE A 317 -10.73 -6.16 -3.33
C ILE A 317 -12.05 -5.38 -3.26
N PRO A 318 -13.13 -5.83 -3.93
CA PRO A 318 -14.44 -5.19 -3.83
C PRO A 318 -14.98 -5.17 -2.40
N SER A 319 -15.48 -4.02 -1.94
CA SER A 319 -15.97 -3.84 -0.55
C SER A 319 -17.28 -4.57 -0.25
N ASP A 320 -17.98 -5.06 -1.28
CA ASP A 320 -19.20 -5.86 -1.17
C ASP A 320 -18.95 -7.38 -1.14
N ILE A 321 -17.68 -7.80 -1.05
CA ILE A 321 -17.34 -9.22 -0.94
C ILE A 321 -17.85 -9.82 0.37
N ALA A 322 -18.40 -11.03 0.32
CA ALA A 322 -18.81 -11.75 1.52
C ALA A 322 -17.58 -12.20 2.34
N ALA A 323 -17.57 -11.92 3.64
CA ALA A 323 -16.46 -12.25 4.54
C ALA A 323 -16.14 -13.76 4.57
N GLU A 324 -17.14 -14.61 4.38
CA GLU A 324 -16.97 -16.07 4.30
C GLU A 324 -16.00 -16.51 3.20
N ARG A 325 -15.86 -15.74 2.10
CA ARG A 325 -14.91 -16.06 1.03
C ARG A 325 -13.47 -15.93 1.47
N ILE A 326 -13.18 -14.97 2.33
CA ILE A 326 -11.86 -14.82 2.97
C ILE A 326 -11.64 -15.96 3.96
N ALA A 327 -12.68 -16.37 4.69
CA ALA A 327 -12.61 -17.51 5.59
C ALA A 327 -12.27 -18.82 4.82
N TRP A 328 -12.83 -19.04 3.63
CA TRP A 328 -12.48 -20.21 2.78
C TRP A 328 -11.00 -20.23 2.35
N VAL A 329 -10.41 -19.05 2.10
CA VAL A 329 -8.96 -18.94 1.87
C VAL A 329 -8.17 -19.31 3.13
N LYS A 330 -8.57 -18.80 4.30
CA LYS A 330 -7.92 -19.08 5.59
C LYS A 330 -7.99 -20.57 5.97
N GLU A 331 -9.07 -21.24 5.63
CA GLU A 331 -9.19 -22.70 5.83
C GLU A 331 -8.21 -23.49 4.95
N ALA A 332 -8.00 -23.03 3.71
CA ALA A 332 -7.20 -23.78 2.73
C ALA A 332 -5.68 -23.64 2.91
N VAL A 333 -5.19 -22.64 3.64
CA VAL A 333 -3.75 -22.45 3.91
C VAL A 333 -3.24 -23.22 5.14
N THR A 334 -4.10 -23.96 5.82
CA THR A 334 -3.69 -24.84 6.94
C THR A 334 -2.92 -26.01 6.36
N LEU A 335 -1.66 -26.17 6.74
CA LEU A 335 -0.70 -27.17 6.24
C LEU A 335 -0.82 -28.49 6.99
#